data_3974d75086eb892afd4098a92d8ba4d2
#
_entry.id   3974d75086eb892afd4098a92d8ba4d2
#
_cell.length_a   1.000
_cell.length_b   1.000
_cell.length_c   1.000
_cell.angle_alpha   90.00
_cell.angle_beta   90.00
_cell.angle_gamma   90.00
#
_symmetry.space_group_name_H-M   'P 1'
#
loop_
_entity.id
_entity.type
_entity.pdbx_description
1 polymer ?
#
loop_
_entity_poly.entity_id
_entity_poly.type
_entity_poly.pdbx_seq_one_letter_code
_entity_poly.pdbx_strand_id
1 'polypeptide(L)'
;MKKNIKQPMHFICLLSVVLLINACSESEPEGQEITISGQIITSEDSQGKTFNLSIFHAQSGIGFQQHPLYEIESFTSPSQTFNHTFLYNSSGNSGLVVYAWLDIDEDGIMCTTQSRNDIAGIDLNEDFPNSNQSFTITLTQQCVGPDWFYPA
;
A
#
# COMPACT_ATOMS: atom_id res chain seq x y z
N MET A 1 78.83 12.63 46.69
CA MET A 1 78.56 11.94 45.46
C MET A 1 77.07 11.66 45.38
N LYS A 2 76.29 12.44 44.58
CA LYS A 2 74.86 12.28 44.39
C LYS A 2 74.62 11.59 43.05
N LYS A 3 74.02 10.40 43.10
CA LYS A 3 73.61 9.67 41.91
C LYS A 3 72.18 10.10 41.53
N ASN A 4 72.07 10.78 40.39
CA ASN A 4 70.78 11.07 39.74
C ASN A 4 70.24 9.83 39.05
N ILE A 5 69.15 9.31 39.48
CA ILE A 5 68.36 8.25 38.81
C ILE A 5 67.31 8.96 37.95
N LYS A 6 67.54 8.88 36.62
CA LYS A 6 66.53 9.31 35.63
C LYS A 6 65.48 8.21 35.51
N GLN A 7 64.23 8.54 35.86
CA GLN A 7 63.06 7.71 35.55
C GLN A 7 62.66 7.91 34.10
N PRO A 8 62.41 6.86 33.33
CA PRO A 8 61.76 6.99 32.02
C PRO A 8 60.24 7.18 32.16
N MET A 9 59.80 8.27 31.62
CA MET A 9 58.37 8.62 31.55
C MET A 9 57.73 7.75 30.45
N HIS A 10 56.96 6.74 30.87
CA HIS A 10 56.17 5.93 29.96
C HIS A 10 54.94 6.73 29.51
N PHE A 11 54.97 7.15 28.25
CA PHE A 11 53.83 7.77 27.59
C PHE A 11 52.84 6.65 27.23
N ILE A 12 51.79 6.46 28.07
CA ILE A 12 50.69 5.57 27.75
C ILE A 12 49.77 6.32 26.77
N CYS A 13 49.92 6.00 25.52
CA CYS A 13 48.98 6.46 24.47
C CYS A 13 47.70 5.68 24.60
N LEU A 14 46.71 6.25 25.26
CA LEU A 14 45.32 5.71 25.34
C LEU A 14 44.72 5.92 23.94
N LEU A 15 44.71 4.84 23.15
CA LEU A 15 44.03 4.78 21.87
C LEU A 15 42.53 4.64 22.14
N SER A 16 41.82 5.77 22.19
CA SER A 16 40.37 5.80 22.26
C SER A 16 39.81 5.36 20.92
N VAL A 17 39.44 4.09 20.82
CA VAL A 17 38.66 3.57 19.70
C VAL A 17 37.23 4.08 19.87
N VAL A 18 36.91 5.16 19.19
CA VAL A 18 35.55 5.64 19.02
C VAL A 18 34.85 4.67 18.06
N LEU A 19 34.08 3.73 18.58
CA LEU A 19 33.14 2.95 17.81
C LEU A 19 32.05 3.92 17.29
N LEU A 20 32.19 4.33 16.04
CA LEU A 20 31.09 4.93 15.29
C LEU A 20 30.05 3.83 15.03
N ILE A 21 29.10 3.72 15.93
CA ILE A 21 27.86 3.00 15.68
C ILE A 21 27.12 3.83 14.64
N ASN A 22 27.27 3.48 13.37
CA ASN A 22 26.35 3.90 12.33
C ASN A 22 25.02 3.23 12.68
N ALA A 23 24.18 3.92 13.46
CA ALA A 23 22.77 3.64 13.52
C ALA A 23 22.25 3.87 12.10
N CYS A 24 21.98 2.79 11.35
CA CYS A 24 21.07 2.83 10.24
C CYS A 24 19.76 3.30 10.84
N SER A 25 19.47 4.59 10.71
CA SER A 25 18.13 5.11 10.88
C SER A 25 17.34 4.51 9.72
N GLU A 26 16.59 3.43 9.96
CA GLU A 26 15.48 3.09 9.09
C GLU A 26 14.60 4.35 9.09
N SER A 27 14.59 5.05 7.96
CA SER A 27 13.63 6.13 7.77
C SER A 27 12.25 5.49 7.83
N GLU A 28 11.46 5.89 8.82
CA GLU A 28 10.04 5.53 8.84
C GLU A 28 9.44 5.89 7.48
N PRO A 29 8.58 5.04 6.91
CA PRO A 29 7.96 5.32 5.62
C PRO A 29 7.23 6.67 5.71
N GLU A 30 7.56 7.58 4.81
CA GLU A 30 6.89 8.87 4.72
C GLU A 30 5.44 8.63 4.28
N GLY A 31 4.48 8.83 5.18
CA GLY A 31 3.06 8.65 4.90
C GLY A 31 2.20 8.84 6.14
N GLN A 32 0.91 8.97 5.90
CA GLN A 32 -0.11 9.06 6.94
C GLN A 32 -0.91 7.77 6.97
N GLU A 33 -1.10 7.16 8.14
CA GLU A 33 -2.08 6.09 8.30
C GLU A 33 -3.49 6.62 8.08
N ILE A 34 -4.20 6.04 7.14
CA ILE A 34 -5.58 6.38 6.82
C ILE A 34 -6.42 5.11 6.83
N THR A 35 -7.62 5.21 7.40
CA THR A 35 -8.60 4.13 7.38
C THR A 35 -9.70 4.46 6.38
N ILE A 36 -9.92 3.57 5.43
CA ILE A 36 -11.09 3.60 4.53
C ILE A 36 -12.11 2.57 4.97
N SER A 37 -13.36 2.83 4.66
CA SER A 37 -14.45 1.88 4.82
C SER A 37 -15.27 1.79 3.55
N GLY A 38 -16.03 0.72 3.37
CA GLY A 38 -16.87 0.66 2.19
C GLY A 38 -17.84 -0.51 2.16
N GLN A 39 -18.64 -0.48 1.08
CA GLN A 39 -19.60 -1.50 0.76
C GLN A 39 -19.37 -1.99 -0.67
N ILE A 40 -19.43 -3.30 -0.85
CA ILE A 40 -19.38 -3.96 -2.14
C ILE A 40 -20.79 -4.41 -2.50
N ILE A 41 -21.28 -4.00 -3.66
CA ILE A 41 -22.61 -4.36 -4.18
C ILE A 41 -22.41 -5.35 -5.32
N THR A 42 -23.06 -6.50 -5.23
CA THR A 42 -23.05 -7.52 -6.29
C THR A 42 -24.41 -8.22 -6.36
N SER A 43 -24.80 -8.66 -7.56
CA SER A 43 -25.95 -9.55 -7.79
C SER A 43 -25.58 -11.03 -7.68
N GLU A 44 -24.27 -11.35 -7.65
CA GLU A 44 -23.79 -12.72 -7.56
C GLU A 44 -23.88 -13.24 -6.13
N ASP A 45 -24.04 -14.57 -6.01
CA ASP A 45 -23.96 -15.23 -4.72
C ASP A 45 -22.54 -15.14 -4.15
N SER A 46 -22.40 -14.35 -3.11
CA SER A 46 -21.13 -14.10 -2.44
C SER A 46 -20.97 -14.84 -1.11
N GLN A 47 -21.94 -15.71 -0.76
CA GLN A 47 -21.89 -16.44 0.52
C GLN A 47 -20.67 -17.35 0.58
N GLY A 48 -19.81 -17.10 1.56
CA GLY A 48 -18.58 -17.87 1.78
C GLY A 48 -17.44 -17.56 0.81
N LYS A 49 -17.61 -16.61 -0.10
CA LYS A 49 -16.60 -16.19 -1.08
C LYS A 49 -15.76 -15.02 -0.56
N THR A 50 -14.60 -14.87 -1.15
CA THR A 50 -13.65 -13.81 -0.80
C THR A 50 -13.72 -12.70 -1.84
N PHE A 51 -13.80 -11.45 -1.35
CA PHE A 51 -13.57 -10.26 -2.16
C PHE A 51 -12.09 -9.89 -2.09
N ASN A 52 -11.48 -9.68 -3.23
CA ASN A 52 -10.12 -9.17 -3.35
C ASN A 52 -10.20 -7.68 -3.67
N LEU A 53 -9.45 -6.87 -2.94
CA LEU A 53 -9.45 -5.43 -3.08
C LEU A 53 -8.03 -4.93 -3.31
N SER A 54 -7.90 -3.92 -4.16
CA SER A 54 -6.65 -3.20 -4.38
C SER A 54 -6.90 -1.70 -4.36
N ILE A 55 -5.96 -0.98 -3.77
CA ILE A 55 -5.99 0.47 -3.60
C ILE A 55 -4.94 1.09 -4.50
N PHE A 56 -5.31 2.12 -5.26
CA PHE A 56 -4.43 2.82 -6.18
C PHE A 56 -4.54 4.33 -6.00
N HIS A 57 -3.47 5.05 -6.34
CA HIS A 57 -3.56 6.49 -6.55
C HIS A 57 -4.39 6.80 -7.81
N ALA A 58 -5.36 7.70 -7.69
CA ALA A 58 -6.14 8.16 -8.84
C ALA A 58 -5.34 9.13 -9.72
N GLN A 59 -4.46 9.94 -9.09
CA GLN A 59 -3.56 10.86 -9.77
C GLN A 59 -2.14 10.63 -9.26
N SER A 60 -1.17 10.63 -10.16
CA SER A 60 0.23 10.45 -9.81
C SER A 60 1.11 11.40 -10.61
N GLY A 61 1.94 12.18 -9.90
CA GLY A 61 2.82 13.16 -10.52
C GLY A 61 2.07 14.35 -11.12
N ILE A 62 1.98 14.42 -12.44
CA ILE A 62 1.30 15.48 -13.16
C ILE A 62 0.07 14.92 -13.89
N GLY A 63 -1.11 15.29 -13.44
CA GLY A 63 -2.38 14.92 -14.05
C GLY A 63 -2.91 13.56 -13.61
N PHE A 64 -4.03 13.17 -14.21
CA PHE A 64 -4.73 11.95 -13.91
C PHE A 64 -3.99 10.73 -14.47
N GLN A 65 -3.77 9.74 -13.62
CA GLN A 65 -3.11 8.49 -14.00
C GLN A 65 -4.15 7.48 -14.48
N GLN A 66 -4.14 7.18 -15.76
CA GLN A 66 -5.07 6.19 -16.33
C GLN A 66 -4.46 4.79 -16.33
N HIS A 67 -3.30 4.64 -16.94
CA HIS A 67 -2.65 3.34 -17.15
C HIS A 67 -1.12 3.46 -17.13
N PRO A 68 -0.41 2.56 -16.45
CA PRO A 68 -0.91 1.70 -15.38
C PRO A 68 -1.23 2.51 -14.11
N LEU A 69 -2.15 2.00 -13.30
CA LEU A 69 -2.38 2.55 -11.97
C LEU A 69 -1.21 2.19 -11.04
N TYR A 70 -0.86 3.10 -10.14
CA TYR A 70 0.13 2.81 -9.10
C TYR A 70 -0.57 2.25 -7.87
N GLU A 71 -0.39 0.94 -7.67
CA GLU A 71 -0.94 0.24 -6.51
C GLU A 71 -0.25 0.69 -5.23
N ILE A 72 -1.07 0.97 -4.22
CA ILE A 72 -0.62 1.28 -2.86
C ILE A 72 -0.58 -0.01 -2.06
N GLU A 73 -1.68 -0.77 -2.05
CA GLU A 73 -1.83 -1.98 -1.26
C GLU A 73 -2.98 -2.84 -1.79
N SER A 74 -2.91 -4.15 -1.53
CA SER A 74 -3.99 -5.11 -1.76
C SER A 74 -4.36 -5.83 -0.47
N PHE A 75 -5.65 -6.13 -0.31
CA PHE A 75 -6.18 -6.87 0.84
C PHE A 75 -7.42 -7.67 0.44
N THR A 76 -7.91 -8.49 1.37
CA THR A 76 -9.12 -9.29 1.14
C THR A 76 -10.20 -8.98 2.18
N SER A 77 -11.47 -9.18 1.81
CA SER A 77 -12.61 -9.12 2.71
C SER A 77 -13.47 -10.36 2.57
N PRO A 78 -13.87 -11.01 3.68
CA PRO A 78 -14.81 -12.12 3.67
C PRO A 78 -16.28 -11.66 3.60
N SER A 79 -16.53 -10.38 3.48
CA SER A 79 -17.87 -9.80 3.48
C SER A 79 -18.00 -8.63 2.51
N GLN A 80 -19.24 -8.27 2.17
CA GLN A 80 -19.57 -7.11 1.33
C GLN A 80 -19.28 -5.76 1.99
N THR A 81 -18.80 -5.75 3.23
CA THR A 81 -18.34 -4.52 3.90
C THR A 81 -16.88 -4.67 4.27
N PHE A 82 -16.13 -3.60 4.17
CA PHE A 82 -14.74 -3.57 4.56
C PHE A 82 -14.39 -2.32 5.38
N ASN A 83 -13.35 -2.47 6.18
CA ASN A 83 -12.67 -1.40 6.89
C ASN A 83 -11.18 -1.75 6.85
N HIS A 84 -10.37 -0.87 6.28
CA HIS A 84 -8.96 -1.15 6.04
C HIS A 84 -8.09 0.09 6.31
N THR A 85 -7.00 -0.11 7.02
CA THR A 85 -6.03 0.95 7.35
C THR A 85 -4.74 0.69 6.58
N PHE A 86 -4.26 1.70 5.90
CA PHE A 86 -3.05 1.63 5.09
C PHE A 86 -2.23 2.92 5.19
N LEU A 87 -0.99 2.87 4.73
CA LEU A 87 -0.10 4.01 4.70
C LEU A 87 -0.27 4.77 3.38
N TYR A 88 -0.83 5.97 3.44
CA TYR A 88 -1.02 6.84 2.29
C TYR A 88 0.10 7.87 2.19
N ASN A 89 0.87 7.83 1.11
CA ASN A 89 1.86 8.83 0.78
C ASN A 89 1.30 9.79 -0.28
N SER A 90 1.08 11.05 0.10
CA SER A 90 0.52 12.07 -0.79
C SER A 90 1.58 12.82 -1.61
N SER A 91 2.87 12.50 -1.50
CA SER A 91 3.95 13.21 -2.20
C SER A 91 3.78 13.11 -3.72
N GLY A 92 3.22 14.18 -4.33
CA GLY A 92 2.96 14.24 -5.77
C GLY A 92 1.81 13.38 -6.27
N ASN A 93 1.05 12.78 -5.36
CA ASN A 93 -0.08 11.90 -5.66
C ASN A 93 -1.35 12.42 -4.98
N SER A 94 -2.50 12.20 -5.58
CA SER A 94 -3.80 12.54 -4.99
C SER A 94 -4.89 11.63 -5.52
N GLY A 95 -6.03 11.66 -4.81
CA GLY A 95 -7.15 10.80 -5.12
C GLY A 95 -6.88 9.32 -4.82
N LEU A 96 -7.94 8.56 -4.73
CA LEU A 96 -7.89 7.13 -4.44
C LEU A 96 -8.87 6.39 -5.33
N VAL A 97 -8.41 5.28 -5.89
CA VAL A 97 -9.24 4.27 -6.53
C VAL A 97 -9.23 3.04 -5.66
N VAL A 98 -10.41 2.52 -5.35
CA VAL A 98 -10.57 1.21 -4.72
C VAL A 98 -11.21 0.27 -5.74
N TYR A 99 -10.43 -0.71 -6.18
CA TYR A 99 -10.87 -1.77 -7.05
C TYR A 99 -11.24 -2.98 -6.22
N ALA A 100 -12.31 -3.68 -6.59
CA ALA A 100 -12.67 -4.94 -5.96
C ALA A 100 -13.12 -5.96 -7.01
N TRP A 101 -12.84 -7.23 -6.75
CA TRP A 101 -13.38 -8.34 -7.52
C TRP A 101 -13.79 -9.50 -6.62
N LEU A 102 -14.78 -10.26 -7.07
CA LEU A 102 -15.28 -11.45 -6.41
C LEU A 102 -14.71 -12.68 -7.11
N ASP A 103 -13.99 -13.48 -6.37
CA ASP A 103 -13.47 -14.77 -6.79
C ASP A 103 -14.60 -15.80 -6.74
N ILE A 104 -15.21 -16.04 -7.91
CA ILE A 104 -16.41 -16.88 -7.99
C ILE A 104 -16.06 -18.37 -7.99
N ASP A 105 -14.94 -18.75 -8.58
CA ASP A 105 -14.49 -20.14 -8.64
C ASP A 105 -13.47 -20.52 -7.57
N GLU A 106 -13.08 -19.57 -6.73
CA GLU A 106 -12.19 -19.75 -5.57
C GLU A 106 -10.78 -20.24 -5.95
N ASP A 107 -10.29 -19.87 -7.14
CA ASP A 107 -8.96 -20.23 -7.60
C ASP A 107 -7.88 -19.20 -7.24
N GLY A 108 -8.27 -18.04 -6.71
CA GLY A 108 -7.39 -16.94 -6.29
C GLY A 108 -6.84 -16.11 -7.45
N ILE A 109 -7.35 -16.30 -8.66
CA ILE A 109 -6.86 -15.65 -9.87
C ILE A 109 -8.02 -14.97 -10.59
N MET A 110 -7.93 -13.67 -10.80
CA MET A 110 -8.93 -12.94 -11.58
C MET A 110 -9.00 -13.46 -13.01
N CYS A 111 -9.97 -14.30 -13.28
CA CYS A 111 -10.27 -14.92 -14.56
C CYS A 111 -9.09 -15.62 -15.26
N THR A 112 -9.21 -16.92 -15.40
CA THR A 112 -8.31 -17.75 -16.18
C THR A 112 -8.87 -18.03 -17.59
N THR A 113 -8.13 -18.76 -18.41
CA THR A 113 -8.63 -19.22 -19.71
C THR A 113 -9.71 -20.30 -19.56
N GLN A 114 -9.76 -20.98 -18.43
CA GLN A 114 -10.70 -22.04 -18.10
C GLN A 114 -11.95 -21.52 -17.40
N SER A 115 -11.80 -20.46 -16.59
CA SER A 115 -12.86 -19.85 -15.82
C SER A 115 -12.89 -18.33 -16.05
N ARG A 116 -14.01 -17.81 -16.47
CA ARG A 116 -14.19 -16.40 -16.84
C ARG A 116 -15.46 -15.83 -16.22
N ASN A 117 -15.69 -16.14 -14.96
CA ASN A 117 -16.93 -15.78 -14.25
C ASN A 117 -16.72 -14.73 -13.16
N ASP A 118 -15.45 -14.40 -12.80
CA ASP A 118 -15.19 -13.37 -11.81
C ASP A 118 -15.66 -12.01 -12.25
N ILE A 119 -16.19 -11.25 -11.31
CA ILE A 119 -16.75 -9.92 -11.55
C ILE A 119 -16.03 -8.87 -10.72
N ALA A 120 -15.89 -7.71 -11.30
CA ALA A 120 -15.14 -6.61 -10.72
C ALA A 120 -15.88 -5.27 -10.81
N GLY A 121 -15.39 -4.31 -10.04
CA GLY A 121 -15.85 -2.94 -10.03
C GLY A 121 -14.82 -2.01 -9.38
N ILE A 122 -15.03 -0.71 -9.52
CA ILE A 122 -14.23 0.32 -8.85
C ILE A 122 -15.10 1.39 -8.25
N ASP A 123 -14.51 2.13 -7.29
CA ASP A 123 -15.00 3.44 -6.88
C ASP A 123 -13.82 4.41 -6.81
N LEU A 124 -14.06 5.66 -7.20
CA LEU A 124 -13.05 6.70 -7.35
C LEU A 124 -13.37 7.89 -6.44
N ASN A 125 -12.38 8.35 -5.69
CA ASN A 125 -12.43 9.59 -4.93
C ASN A 125 -11.25 10.48 -5.31
N GLU A 126 -11.47 11.45 -6.19
CA GLU A 126 -10.42 12.37 -6.69
C GLU A 126 -9.92 13.33 -5.63
N ASP A 127 -10.77 13.68 -4.64
CA ASP A 127 -10.44 14.63 -3.57
C ASP A 127 -9.78 13.95 -2.35
N PHE A 128 -9.55 12.64 -2.40
CA PHE A 128 -8.91 11.92 -1.29
C PHE A 128 -7.49 12.47 -1.02
N PRO A 129 -7.07 12.66 0.22
CA PRO A 129 -7.72 12.27 1.49
C PRO A 129 -8.60 13.37 2.12
N ASN A 130 -8.85 14.48 1.42
CA ASN A 130 -9.54 15.66 1.98
C ASN A 130 -11.07 15.52 2.02
N SER A 131 -11.60 14.45 1.45
CA SER A 131 -13.02 14.15 1.37
C SER A 131 -13.40 12.87 2.13
N ASN A 132 -14.63 12.41 1.92
CA ASN A 132 -15.14 11.19 2.52
C ASN A 132 -14.24 9.97 2.22
N GLN A 133 -13.96 9.17 3.23
CA GLN A 133 -13.14 7.96 3.16
C GLN A 133 -14.01 6.68 3.04
N SER A 134 -15.26 6.84 2.58
CA SER A 134 -16.21 5.75 2.38
C SER A 134 -16.43 5.49 0.89
N PHE A 135 -16.37 4.22 0.50
CA PHE A 135 -16.45 3.76 -0.89
C PHE A 135 -17.66 2.84 -1.09
N THR A 136 -18.24 2.90 -2.30
CA THR A 136 -19.33 2.00 -2.71
C THR A 136 -19.00 1.38 -4.05
N ILE A 137 -18.52 0.16 -4.04
CA ILE A 137 -18.03 -0.53 -5.23
C ILE A 137 -19.13 -1.46 -5.75
N THR A 138 -19.58 -1.23 -6.98
CA THR A 138 -20.57 -2.11 -7.62
C THR A 138 -19.86 -3.03 -8.62
N LEU A 139 -19.92 -4.34 -8.36
CA LEU A 139 -19.31 -5.34 -9.24
C LEU A 139 -20.24 -5.64 -10.40
N THR A 140 -19.86 -5.21 -11.60
CA THR A 140 -20.68 -5.35 -12.82
C THR A 140 -19.88 -5.81 -14.03
N GLN A 141 -18.57 -5.79 -13.95
CA GLN A 141 -17.68 -6.07 -15.09
C GLN A 141 -17.03 -7.44 -14.94
N GLN A 142 -17.29 -8.31 -15.90
CA GLN A 142 -16.73 -9.66 -15.91
C GLN A 142 -15.30 -9.65 -16.46
N CYS A 143 -14.36 -10.23 -15.72
CA CYS A 143 -12.97 -10.38 -16.13
C CYS A 143 -12.25 -9.06 -16.48
N VAL A 144 -12.54 -7.99 -15.76
CA VAL A 144 -11.97 -6.68 -16.03
C VAL A 144 -11.03 -6.27 -14.90
N GLY A 145 -9.76 -6.12 -15.20
CA GLY A 145 -8.74 -5.62 -14.26
C GLY A 145 -8.89 -4.11 -14.01
N PRO A 146 -8.20 -3.57 -13.01
CA PRO A 146 -8.37 -2.19 -12.56
C PRO A 146 -8.09 -1.16 -13.66
N ASP A 147 -7.09 -1.40 -14.50
CA ASP A 147 -6.68 -0.48 -15.57
C ASP A 147 -7.75 -0.24 -16.63
N TRP A 148 -8.70 -1.17 -16.80
CA TRP A 148 -9.72 -1.11 -17.84
C TRP A 148 -10.96 -0.32 -17.45
N PHE A 149 -11.08 0.11 -16.20
CA PHE A 149 -12.21 0.93 -15.76
C PHE A 149 -12.08 2.39 -16.14
N TYR A 150 -10.89 2.85 -16.52
CA TYR A 150 -10.71 4.19 -17.03
C TYR A 150 -10.93 4.20 -18.55
N PRO A 151 -11.75 5.11 -19.07
CA PRO A 151 -11.87 5.28 -20.51
C PRO A 151 -10.53 5.75 -21.07
N ALA A 152 -10.12 5.15 -22.17
CA ALA A 152 -8.94 5.54 -22.92
C ALA A 152 -9.10 6.92 -23.56
#